data_63de771e003beae8b191b0f5057a546f
#
_entry.id   63de771e003beae8b191b0f5057a546f
#
_cell.length_a   1.000
_cell.length_b   1.000
_cell.length_c   1.000
_cell.angle_alpha   90.00
_cell.angle_beta   90.00
_cell.angle_gamma   90.00
#
_symmetry.space_group_name_H-M   'P 1'
#
loop_
_entity.id
_entity.type
_entity.pdbx_description
1 polymer ?
#
loop_
_entity_poly.entity_id
_entity_poly.type
_entity_poly.pdbx_seq_one_letter_code
_entity_poly.pdbx_strand_id
1 'polypeptide(L)'
;MTRPPLGRGSRSSAETRYRELRHLAFQAAQDDLAAAGGNAELRAIDATALTAFGTWPARRVAWPWPDMAADWRRGHPDRFELAVWSGDALCALALGRPSPGASHMALYFMEGSPDPGHPLRRKVATMVITALRAYAIALGKGELRLVDPLPEVIPFYCSPAMGFELVRPRMEAPYCRRSI
;
A
#
# COMPACT_ATOMS: atom_id res chain seq x y z
N MET A 1 15.22 7.72 21.70
CA MET A 1 16.27 8.43 20.93
C MET A 1 15.64 9.00 19.66
N THR A 2 15.42 10.31 19.63
CA THR A 2 14.80 11.02 18.50
C THR A 2 15.85 11.18 17.40
N ARG A 3 15.58 10.65 16.22
CA ARG A 3 16.45 10.76 15.03
C ARG A 3 16.56 12.25 14.64
N PRO A 4 17.76 12.82 14.44
CA PRO A 4 17.90 14.22 14.06
C PRO A 4 17.21 14.50 12.71
N PRO A 5 16.63 15.69 12.51
CA PRO A 5 16.00 16.04 11.24
C PRO A 5 17.06 16.06 10.14
N LEU A 6 16.84 15.27 9.09
CA LEU A 6 17.66 15.28 7.88
C LEU A 6 17.59 16.68 7.25
N GLY A 7 18.73 17.26 6.89
CA GLY A 7 18.78 18.52 6.16
C GLY A 7 18.04 18.44 4.82
N ARG A 8 17.54 19.58 4.30
CA ARG A 8 16.71 19.64 3.08
C ARG A 8 17.31 18.90 1.86
N GLY A 9 18.62 18.97 1.65
CA GLY A 9 19.31 18.28 0.54
C GLY A 9 19.31 16.76 0.69
N SER A 10 19.50 16.23 1.91
CA SER A 10 19.50 14.80 2.16
C SER A 10 18.08 14.18 2.06
N ARG A 11 17.05 14.95 2.33
CA ARG A 11 15.65 14.53 2.20
C ARG A 11 15.19 14.45 0.75
N SER A 12 15.56 15.41 -0.09
CA SER A 12 15.26 15.40 -1.53
C SER A 12 15.92 14.20 -2.22
N SER A 13 17.17 13.91 -1.89
CA SER A 13 17.91 12.76 -2.38
C SER A 13 17.29 11.42 -1.93
N ALA A 14 16.85 11.33 -0.67
CA ALA A 14 16.15 10.16 -0.17
C ALA A 14 14.80 9.94 -0.88
N GLU A 15 14.00 11.00 -1.06
CA GLU A 15 12.72 10.92 -1.78
C GLU A 15 12.91 10.45 -3.23
N THR A 16 13.91 10.97 -3.93
CA THR A 16 14.22 10.55 -5.31
C THR A 16 14.56 9.06 -5.36
N ARG A 17 15.47 8.60 -4.49
CA ARG A 17 15.85 7.19 -4.41
C ARG A 17 14.66 6.28 -4.12
N TYR A 18 13.83 6.60 -3.13
CA TYR A 18 12.69 5.77 -2.78
C TYR A 18 11.58 5.82 -3.83
N ARG A 19 11.41 6.93 -4.53
CA ARG A 19 10.49 7.02 -5.67
C ARG A 19 10.91 6.09 -6.81
N GLU A 20 12.19 6.03 -7.13
CA GLU A 20 12.73 5.12 -8.13
C GLU A 20 12.52 3.65 -7.72
N LEU A 21 12.83 3.30 -6.47
CA LEU A 21 12.59 1.94 -5.95
C LEU A 21 11.11 1.56 -5.98
N ARG A 22 10.20 2.47 -5.61
CA ARG A 22 8.75 2.22 -5.74
C ARG A 22 8.34 1.99 -7.18
N HIS A 23 8.83 2.81 -8.10
CA HIS A 23 8.52 2.68 -9.52
C HIS A 23 8.94 1.31 -10.07
N LEU A 24 10.17 0.89 -9.81
CA LEU A 24 10.67 -0.43 -10.22
C LEU A 24 9.89 -1.57 -9.58
N ALA A 25 9.54 -1.46 -8.29
CA ALA A 25 8.73 -2.45 -7.59
C ALA A 25 7.32 -2.56 -8.18
N PHE A 26 6.70 -1.44 -8.56
CA PHE A 26 5.38 -1.44 -9.18
C PHE A 26 5.42 -2.02 -10.59
N GLN A 27 6.45 -1.76 -11.38
CA GLN A 27 6.64 -2.42 -12.67
C GLN A 27 6.75 -3.93 -12.52
N ALA A 28 7.61 -4.43 -11.62
CA ALA A 28 7.73 -5.85 -11.35
C ALA A 28 6.40 -6.49 -10.90
N ALA A 29 5.66 -5.81 -10.03
CA ALA A 29 4.35 -6.28 -9.59
C ALA A 29 3.32 -6.28 -10.74
N GLN A 30 3.36 -5.31 -11.64
CA GLN A 30 2.50 -5.30 -12.84
C GLN A 30 2.81 -6.45 -13.77
N ASP A 31 4.10 -6.77 -13.98
CA ASP A 31 4.52 -7.91 -14.81
C ASP A 31 4.01 -9.23 -14.20
N ASP A 32 4.14 -9.41 -12.89
CA ASP A 32 3.60 -10.59 -12.19
C ASP A 32 2.07 -10.69 -12.32
N LEU A 33 1.37 -9.57 -12.17
CA LEU A 33 -0.09 -9.52 -12.32
C LEU A 33 -0.54 -9.80 -13.76
N ALA A 34 0.18 -9.27 -14.74
CA ALA A 34 -0.10 -9.50 -16.16
C ALA A 34 0.13 -10.97 -16.53
N ALA A 35 1.19 -11.59 -16.04
CA ALA A 35 1.46 -13.03 -16.23
C ALA A 35 0.35 -13.90 -15.63
N ALA A 36 -0.32 -13.43 -14.57
CA ALA A 36 -1.49 -14.08 -13.96
C ALA A 36 -2.83 -13.72 -14.64
N GLY A 37 -2.81 -13.03 -15.79
CA GLY A 37 -4.01 -12.59 -16.53
C GLY A 37 -4.71 -11.36 -15.94
N GLY A 38 -4.03 -10.63 -15.05
CA GLY A 38 -4.53 -9.36 -14.51
C GLY A 38 -4.27 -8.19 -15.46
N ASN A 39 -5.18 -7.21 -15.44
CA ASN A 39 -5.00 -5.95 -16.16
C ASN A 39 -5.18 -4.79 -15.17
N ALA A 40 -4.11 -4.43 -14.50
CA ALA A 40 -4.09 -3.31 -13.57
C ALA A 40 -2.85 -2.46 -13.80
N GLU A 41 -2.99 -1.16 -13.69
CA GLU A 41 -1.88 -0.22 -13.66
C GLU A 41 -1.64 0.24 -12.22
N LEU A 42 -0.39 0.14 -11.79
CA LEU A 42 0.06 0.50 -10.45
C LEU A 42 0.85 1.80 -10.52
N ARG A 43 0.33 2.85 -9.87
CA ARG A 43 0.94 4.20 -9.86
C ARG A 43 1.08 4.71 -8.43
N ALA A 44 1.94 5.71 -8.22
CA ALA A 44 1.89 6.50 -6.99
C ALA A 44 0.55 7.27 -6.90
N ILE A 45 0.11 7.59 -5.69
CA ILE A 45 -1.04 8.47 -5.50
C ILE A 45 -0.65 9.88 -5.98
N ASP A 46 -1.21 10.36 -7.04
CA ASP A 46 -0.99 11.69 -7.61
C ASP A 46 -2.26 12.55 -7.56
N ALA A 47 -2.21 13.75 -8.16
CA ALA A 47 -3.37 14.63 -8.21
C ALA A 47 -4.52 14.01 -9.01
N THR A 48 -4.21 13.24 -10.06
CA THR A 48 -5.21 12.53 -10.88
C THR A 48 -5.94 11.49 -10.04
N ALA A 49 -5.20 10.70 -9.25
CA ALA A 49 -5.79 9.71 -8.35
C ALA A 49 -6.69 10.36 -7.28
N LEU A 50 -6.25 11.47 -6.70
CA LEU A 50 -7.05 12.19 -5.69
C LEU A 50 -8.29 12.86 -6.30
N THR A 51 -8.22 13.32 -7.54
CA THR A 51 -9.39 13.85 -8.27
C THR A 51 -10.39 12.72 -8.54
N ALA A 52 -9.92 11.59 -9.06
CA ALA A 52 -10.77 10.42 -9.30
C ALA A 52 -11.39 9.88 -8.00
N PHE A 53 -10.60 9.84 -6.92
CA PHE A 53 -11.10 9.49 -5.58
C PHE A 53 -12.27 10.41 -5.14
N GLY A 54 -12.18 11.69 -5.43
CA GLY A 54 -13.27 12.66 -5.12
C GLY A 54 -14.62 12.35 -5.77
N THR A 55 -14.63 11.51 -6.82
CA THR A 55 -15.86 11.06 -7.50
C THR A 55 -16.42 9.74 -6.94
N TRP A 56 -15.74 9.09 -6.01
CA TRP A 56 -16.23 7.84 -5.45
C TRP A 56 -17.57 8.04 -4.73
N PRO A 57 -18.53 7.11 -4.91
CA PRO A 57 -19.80 7.18 -4.20
C PRO A 57 -19.62 6.98 -2.70
N ALA A 58 -20.70 6.92 -1.92
CA ALA A 58 -20.66 6.75 -0.48
C ALA A 58 -19.71 5.61 -0.07
N ARG A 59 -18.68 5.95 0.70
CA ARG A 59 -17.62 5.04 1.14
C ARG A 59 -17.93 4.44 2.50
N ARG A 60 -17.39 3.27 2.75
CA ARG A 60 -17.53 2.57 4.02
C ARG A 60 -16.69 3.21 5.13
N VAL A 61 -15.53 3.73 4.78
CA VAL A 61 -14.61 4.39 5.71
C VAL A 61 -14.33 5.80 5.20
N ALA A 62 -14.40 6.79 6.08
CA ALA A 62 -14.26 8.20 5.71
C ALA A 62 -12.80 8.69 5.85
N TRP A 63 -11.83 7.97 5.29
CA TRP A 63 -10.44 8.42 5.33
C TRP A 63 -10.21 9.65 4.44
N PRO A 64 -9.59 10.72 4.98
CA PRO A 64 -9.29 11.94 4.22
C PRO A 64 -8.04 11.73 3.36
N TRP A 65 -8.13 10.96 2.28
CA TRP A 65 -6.99 10.58 1.43
C TRP A 65 -6.11 11.75 0.96
N PRO A 66 -6.67 12.94 0.57
CA PRO A 66 -5.80 14.07 0.19
C PRO A 66 -4.87 14.51 1.32
N ASP A 67 -5.40 14.66 2.54
CA ASP A 67 -4.61 15.08 3.71
C ASP A 67 -3.62 14.00 4.13
N MET A 68 -4.07 12.74 4.17
CA MET A 68 -3.22 11.60 4.50
C MET A 68 -2.05 11.46 3.53
N ALA A 69 -2.28 11.52 2.22
CA ALA A 69 -1.23 11.44 1.23
C ALA A 69 -0.23 12.60 1.36
N ALA A 70 -0.70 13.82 1.62
CA ALA A 70 0.15 14.98 1.84
C ALA A 70 1.01 14.83 3.10
N ASP A 71 0.44 14.39 4.22
CA ASP A 71 1.14 14.18 5.48
C ASP A 71 2.20 13.07 5.37
N TRP A 72 1.86 11.97 4.74
CA TRP A 72 2.78 10.87 4.52
C TRP A 72 3.97 11.25 3.64
N ARG A 73 3.75 12.07 2.60
CA ARG A 73 4.83 12.62 1.79
C ARG A 73 5.76 13.53 2.59
N ARG A 74 5.21 14.33 3.51
CA ARG A 74 6.02 15.17 4.39
C ARG A 74 6.81 14.37 5.43
N GLY A 75 6.24 13.27 5.93
CA GLY A 75 6.82 12.48 7.03
C GLY A 75 7.71 11.32 6.62
N HIS A 76 7.43 10.69 5.47
CA HIS A 76 7.96 9.38 5.13
C HIS A 76 8.45 9.33 3.66
N PRO A 77 9.72 9.64 3.37
CA PRO A 77 10.26 9.52 2.02
C PRO A 77 10.26 8.07 1.52
N ASP A 78 10.36 7.11 2.42
CA ASP A 78 10.36 5.66 2.19
C ASP A 78 8.96 5.01 2.19
N ARG A 79 7.90 5.81 2.23
CA ARG A 79 6.50 5.33 2.23
C ARG A 79 6.19 4.42 1.04
N PHE A 80 5.26 3.52 1.24
CA PHE A 80 4.50 2.88 0.20
C PHE A 80 3.24 3.71 -0.06
N GLU A 81 3.07 4.25 -1.24
CA GLU A 81 1.85 4.92 -1.67
C GLU A 81 1.45 4.37 -3.03
N LEU A 82 0.23 3.86 -3.13
CA LEU A 82 -0.23 3.14 -4.31
C LEU A 82 -1.65 3.55 -4.69
N ALA A 83 -1.85 3.86 -5.98
CA ALA A 83 -3.12 3.94 -6.67
C ALA A 83 -3.21 2.79 -7.68
N VAL A 84 -4.28 2.00 -7.62
CA VAL A 84 -4.55 0.89 -8.54
C VAL A 84 -5.60 1.33 -9.55
N TRP A 85 -5.25 1.22 -10.82
CA TRP A 85 -6.10 1.64 -11.92
C TRP A 85 -6.45 0.47 -12.85
N SER A 86 -7.60 0.59 -13.53
CA SER A 86 -7.96 -0.24 -14.67
C SER A 86 -8.55 0.67 -15.75
N GLY A 87 -7.77 0.94 -16.81
CA GLY A 87 -8.07 2.03 -17.71
C GLY A 87 -8.17 3.37 -16.95
N ASP A 88 -9.28 4.09 -17.12
CA ASP A 88 -9.52 5.37 -16.44
C ASP A 88 -10.18 5.23 -15.07
N ALA A 89 -10.48 4.00 -14.63
CA ALA A 89 -11.12 3.75 -13.35
C ALA A 89 -10.10 3.60 -12.22
N LEU A 90 -10.13 4.49 -11.22
CA LEU A 90 -9.41 4.31 -9.97
C LEU A 90 -10.11 3.24 -9.13
N CYS A 91 -9.41 2.13 -8.89
CA CYS A 91 -9.96 0.96 -8.22
C CYS A 91 -9.54 0.83 -6.75
N ALA A 92 -8.39 1.39 -6.36
CA ALA A 92 -7.95 1.40 -4.97
C ALA A 92 -6.90 2.46 -4.67
N LEU A 93 -6.80 2.80 -3.38
CA LEU A 93 -5.71 3.57 -2.78
C LEU A 93 -5.12 2.79 -1.60
N ALA A 94 -3.81 2.90 -1.41
CA ALA A 94 -3.13 2.26 -0.28
C ALA A 94 -1.94 3.07 0.22
N LEU A 95 -1.71 3.06 1.54
CA LEU A 95 -0.58 3.69 2.22
C LEU A 95 0.06 2.73 3.22
N GLY A 96 1.38 2.71 3.21
CA GLY A 96 2.19 1.91 4.10
C GLY A 96 3.59 2.48 4.27
N ARG A 97 4.39 1.88 5.14
CA ARG A 97 5.80 2.25 5.32
C ARG A 97 6.63 1.09 5.84
N PRO A 98 7.93 1.10 5.54
CA PRO A 98 8.84 0.12 6.13
C PRO A 98 9.09 0.43 7.62
N SER A 99 9.31 -0.61 8.40
CA SER A 99 9.94 -0.50 9.72
C SER A 99 11.40 -0.05 9.59
N PRO A 100 12.01 0.50 10.64
CA PRO A 100 13.46 0.63 10.71
C PRO A 100 14.15 -0.73 10.53
N GLY A 101 15.31 -0.76 9.87
CA GLY A 101 16.05 -2.01 9.60
C GLY A 101 15.36 -2.95 8.61
N ALA A 102 15.69 -4.24 8.66
CA ALA A 102 15.23 -5.26 7.71
C ALA A 102 13.92 -5.99 8.12
N SER A 103 13.24 -5.57 9.18
CA SER A 103 12.14 -6.32 9.79
C SER A 103 10.95 -6.46 8.83
N HIS A 104 10.14 -5.45 8.68
CA HIS A 104 8.88 -5.59 7.93
C HIS A 104 8.49 -4.36 7.11
N MET A 105 7.60 -4.57 6.15
CA MET A 105 6.83 -3.56 5.46
C MET A 105 5.40 -3.60 5.99
N ALA A 106 4.90 -2.47 6.49
CA ALA A 106 3.56 -2.36 7.04
C ALA A 106 2.61 -1.61 6.09
N LEU A 107 1.44 -2.19 5.83
CA LEU A 107 0.29 -1.53 5.22
C LEU A 107 -0.64 -1.04 6.33
N TYR A 108 -0.92 0.25 6.34
CA TYR A 108 -1.78 0.89 7.34
C TYR A 108 -3.17 1.21 6.80
N PHE A 109 -3.26 1.59 5.53
CA PHE A 109 -4.51 2.00 4.90
C PHE A 109 -4.64 1.36 3.53
N MET A 110 -5.81 0.80 3.26
CA MET A 110 -6.19 0.32 1.94
C MET A 110 -7.70 0.48 1.78
N GLU A 111 -8.12 1.18 0.72
CA GLU A 111 -9.52 1.36 0.38
C GLU A 111 -9.73 1.02 -1.09
N GLY A 112 -10.62 0.08 -1.36
CA GLY A 112 -11.10 -0.20 -2.70
C GLY A 112 -12.25 0.72 -3.07
N SER A 113 -12.39 1.01 -4.37
CA SER A 113 -13.53 1.78 -4.87
C SER A 113 -14.84 1.14 -4.43
N PRO A 114 -15.77 1.91 -3.87
CA PRO A 114 -17.10 1.41 -3.48
C PRO A 114 -18.02 1.19 -4.68
N ASP A 115 -17.64 1.64 -5.89
CA ASP A 115 -18.41 1.38 -7.10
C ASP A 115 -18.52 -0.14 -7.35
N PRO A 116 -19.73 -0.71 -7.33
CA PRO A 116 -19.92 -2.13 -7.56
C PRO A 116 -19.53 -2.57 -8.99
N GLY A 117 -19.45 -1.62 -9.92
CA GLY A 117 -19.11 -1.86 -11.34
C GLY A 117 -17.62 -1.73 -11.65
N HIS A 118 -16.75 -1.37 -10.69
CA HIS A 118 -15.34 -1.20 -11.00
C HIS A 118 -14.67 -2.52 -11.41
N PRO A 119 -13.78 -2.51 -12.45
CA PRO A 119 -13.31 -3.74 -13.11
C PRO A 119 -12.52 -4.70 -12.23
N LEU A 120 -11.87 -4.19 -11.15
CA LEU A 120 -10.99 -4.98 -10.27
C LEU A 120 -11.66 -5.39 -8.96
N ARG A 121 -12.99 -5.40 -8.91
CA ARG A 121 -13.73 -5.83 -7.72
C ARG A 121 -13.26 -7.22 -7.24
N ARG A 122 -13.05 -7.38 -5.94
CA ARG A 122 -12.52 -8.59 -5.27
C ARG A 122 -11.05 -8.94 -5.60
N LYS A 123 -10.38 -8.17 -6.46
CA LYS A 123 -8.98 -8.40 -6.84
C LYS A 123 -8.03 -7.37 -6.22
N VAL A 124 -8.55 -6.24 -5.77
CA VAL A 124 -7.78 -5.10 -5.26
C VAL A 124 -6.79 -5.51 -4.17
N ALA A 125 -7.24 -6.25 -3.16
CA ALA A 125 -6.38 -6.65 -2.04
C ALA A 125 -5.16 -7.46 -2.51
N THR A 126 -5.37 -8.42 -3.41
CA THR A 126 -4.27 -9.21 -4.00
C THR A 126 -3.28 -8.31 -4.74
N MET A 127 -3.76 -7.35 -5.53
CA MET A 127 -2.91 -6.43 -6.29
C MET A 127 -2.09 -5.53 -5.38
N VAL A 128 -2.73 -4.95 -4.37
CA VAL A 128 -2.04 -4.10 -3.36
C VAL A 128 -0.96 -4.90 -2.62
N ILE A 129 -1.28 -6.14 -2.21
CA ILE A 129 -0.32 -7.00 -1.50
C ILE A 129 0.83 -7.44 -2.40
N THR A 130 0.58 -7.71 -3.68
CA THR A 130 1.64 -8.00 -4.67
C THR A 130 2.60 -6.81 -4.81
N ALA A 131 2.07 -5.59 -4.96
CA ALA A 131 2.87 -4.38 -5.03
C ALA A 131 3.64 -4.10 -3.72
N LEU A 132 2.98 -4.30 -2.57
CA LEU A 132 3.59 -4.15 -1.24
C LEU A 132 4.76 -5.12 -1.08
N ARG A 133 4.59 -6.37 -1.50
CA ARG A 133 5.63 -7.41 -1.47
C ARG A 133 6.82 -7.04 -2.36
N ALA A 134 6.58 -6.61 -3.58
CA ALA A 134 7.64 -6.20 -4.49
C ALA A 134 8.47 -5.04 -3.91
N TYR A 135 7.81 -4.04 -3.32
CA TYR A 135 8.51 -2.93 -2.67
C TYR A 135 9.23 -3.36 -1.39
N ALA A 136 8.65 -4.26 -0.60
CA ALA A 136 9.29 -4.83 0.58
C ALA A 136 10.60 -5.56 0.22
N ILE A 137 10.59 -6.38 -0.85
CA ILE A 137 11.77 -7.06 -1.38
C ILE A 137 12.84 -6.04 -1.81
N ALA A 138 12.46 -5.01 -2.56
CA ALA A 138 13.36 -3.95 -3.00
C ALA A 138 14.03 -3.19 -1.84
N LEU A 139 13.37 -3.16 -0.67
CA LEU A 139 13.89 -2.55 0.56
C LEU A 139 14.55 -3.57 1.52
N GLY A 140 14.69 -4.84 1.13
CA GLY A 140 15.29 -5.89 1.95
C GLY A 140 14.49 -6.21 3.23
N LYS A 141 13.16 -6.15 3.17
CA LYS A 141 12.27 -6.51 4.28
C LYS A 141 11.94 -8.01 4.25
N GLY A 142 11.84 -8.63 5.43
CA GLY A 142 11.57 -10.07 5.55
C GLY A 142 10.10 -10.42 5.80
N GLU A 143 9.24 -9.44 6.08
CA GLU A 143 7.86 -9.69 6.49
C GLU A 143 6.92 -8.59 5.97
N LEU A 144 5.70 -8.97 5.62
CA LEU A 144 4.58 -8.04 5.40
C LEU A 144 3.69 -7.98 6.64
N ARG A 145 3.20 -6.80 6.98
CA ARG A 145 2.17 -6.58 8.02
C ARG A 145 1.02 -5.77 7.49
N LEU A 146 -0.20 -6.26 7.72
CA LEU A 146 -1.44 -5.52 7.52
C LEU A 146 -1.89 -5.07 8.91
N VAL A 147 -1.79 -3.78 9.20
CA VAL A 147 -2.00 -3.21 10.55
C VAL A 147 -3.46 -2.86 10.75
N ASP A 148 -4.00 -3.25 11.90
CA ASP A 148 -5.37 -2.97 12.33
C ASP A 148 -6.44 -3.32 11.28
N PRO A 149 -6.42 -4.57 10.74
CA PRO A 149 -7.39 -4.97 9.72
C PRO A 149 -8.79 -5.01 10.31
N LEU A 150 -9.78 -4.57 9.53
CA LEU A 150 -11.19 -4.69 9.93
C LEU A 150 -11.53 -6.16 10.23
N PRO A 151 -12.27 -6.45 11.30
CA PRO A 151 -12.57 -7.83 11.73
C PRO A 151 -13.12 -8.72 10.61
N GLU A 152 -13.97 -8.18 9.76
CA GLU A 152 -14.62 -8.91 8.67
C GLU A 152 -13.69 -9.31 7.51
N VAL A 153 -12.52 -8.68 7.37
CA VAL A 153 -11.54 -9.03 6.32
C VAL A 153 -10.42 -9.94 6.82
N ILE A 154 -10.29 -10.13 8.12
CA ILE A 154 -9.28 -11.02 8.72
C ILE A 154 -9.37 -12.45 8.16
N PRO A 155 -10.56 -13.10 8.06
CA PRO A 155 -10.66 -14.45 7.51
C PRO A 155 -10.15 -14.54 6.07
N PHE A 156 -10.33 -13.49 5.27
CA PHE A 156 -9.80 -13.43 3.91
C PHE A 156 -8.26 -13.41 3.91
N TYR A 157 -7.63 -12.54 4.71
CA TYR A 157 -6.17 -12.47 4.80
C TYR A 157 -5.55 -13.74 5.39
N CYS A 158 -6.22 -14.34 6.37
CA CYS A 158 -5.77 -15.59 6.98
C CYS A 158 -6.16 -16.85 6.20
N SER A 159 -6.74 -16.71 5.00
CA SER A 159 -7.02 -17.84 4.13
C SER A 159 -5.73 -18.48 3.58
N PRO A 160 -5.75 -19.76 3.20
CA PRO A 160 -4.59 -20.42 2.59
C PRO A 160 -4.06 -19.70 1.35
N ALA A 161 -4.93 -19.07 0.56
CA ALA A 161 -4.56 -18.34 -0.64
C ALA A 161 -3.77 -17.05 -0.34
N MET A 162 -4.07 -16.38 0.77
CA MET A 162 -3.39 -15.15 1.19
C MET A 162 -2.21 -15.42 2.12
N GLY A 163 -2.28 -16.45 2.94
CA GLY A 163 -1.19 -16.97 3.75
C GLY A 163 -0.73 -16.08 4.90
N PHE A 164 -1.59 -15.16 5.38
CA PHE A 164 -1.29 -14.37 6.57
C PHE A 164 -1.72 -15.09 7.84
N GLU A 165 -1.08 -14.76 8.94
CA GLU A 165 -1.50 -15.13 10.30
C GLU A 165 -1.84 -13.90 11.13
N LEU A 166 -2.88 -13.97 11.94
CA LEU A 166 -3.30 -12.88 12.83
C LEU A 166 -2.47 -12.89 14.11
N VAL A 167 -1.89 -11.74 14.43
CA VAL A 167 -1.15 -11.48 15.68
C VAL A 167 -1.88 -10.43 16.50
N ARG A 168 -2.08 -10.69 17.79
CA ARG A 168 -2.69 -9.76 18.76
C ARG A 168 -1.69 -9.46 19.87
N PRO A 169 -0.81 -8.45 19.69
CA PRO A 169 0.10 -8.05 20.74
C PRO A 169 -0.66 -7.38 21.89
N ARG A 170 -0.08 -7.39 23.09
CA ARG A 170 -0.75 -6.82 24.28
C ARG A 170 -0.85 -5.29 24.27
N MET A 171 0.09 -4.60 23.61
CA MET A 171 0.27 -3.15 23.71
C MET A 171 0.18 -2.43 22.36
N GLU A 172 -0.12 -3.15 21.29
CA GLU A 172 -0.19 -2.60 19.93
C GLU A 172 -1.48 -3.06 19.25
N ALA A 173 -1.86 -2.37 18.18
CA ALA A 173 -2.98 -2.81 17.35
C ALA A 173 -2.72 -4.22 16.77
N PRO A 174 -3.76 -5.03 16.58
CA PRO A 174 -3.62 -6.33 15.91
C PRO A 174 -3.11 -6.14 14.48
N TYR A 175 -2.44 -7.15 13.96
CA TYR A 175 -1.99 -7.16 12.57
C TYR A 175 -2.00 -8.56 11.99
N CYS A 176 -2.18 -8.65 10.68
CA CYS A 176 -1.94 -9.88 9.94
C CYS A 176 -0.52 -9.84 9.38
N ARG A 177 0.28 -10.89 9.59
CA ARG A 177 1.66 -10.98 9.09
C ARG A 177 1.86 -12.14 8.14
N ARG A 178 2.83 -11.99 7.24
CA ARG A 178 3.30 -13.05 6.34
C ARG A 178 4.78 -12.83 6.02
N SER A 179 5.58 -13.88 6.10
CA SER A 179 6.97 -13.85 5.61
C SER A 179 7.02 -13.69 4.08
N ILE A 180 8.09 -13.09 3.59
CA ILE A 180 8.33 -12.82 2.16
C ILE A 180 9.09 -13.96 1.52
#